data_c4107f353dde8230c9639713858f5d61
#
_entry.id   c4107f353dde8230c9639713858f5d61
#
_cell.length_a   1.000
_cell.length_b   1.000
_cell.length_c   1.000
_cell.angle_alpha   90.00
_cell.angle_beta   90.00
_cell.angle_gamma   90.00
#
_symmetry.space_group_name_H-M   'P 1'
#
loop_
_entity.id
_entity.type
_entity.pdbx_description
1 polymer ?
#
loop_
_entity_poly.entity_id
_entity_poly.type
_entity_poly.pdbx_seq_one_letter_code
_entity_poly.pdbx_strand_id
1 'polypeptide(L)' 'MAAGYMTLTEGTFPWTLSYDEIQIVLEGELHIGTPEGTKIAKQGDVMYVPKGSSITFGTPSWTRFVYVTFPADWESGL' A
#
# COMPACT_ATOMS: atom_id res chain seq x y z
N MET A 1 -8.65 -13.73 -2.80
CA MET A 1 -7.32 -13.12 -2.75
C MET A 1 -6.93 -12.63 -4.14
N ALA A 2 -6.45 -11.42 -4.23
CA ALA A 2 -5.98 -10.85 -5.50
C ALA A 2 -4.58 -10.29 -5.29
N ALA A 3 -3.78 -10.28 -6.35
CA ALA A 3 -2.44 -9.77 -6.28
C ALA A 3 -2.08 -9.08 -7.59
N GLY A 4 -1.21 -8.09 -7.53
CA GLY A 4 -0.76 -7.37 -8.71
C GLY A 4 0.43 -6.49 -8.41
N TYR A 5 0.89 -5.81 -9.44
CA TYR A 5 1.98 -4.85 -9.32
C TYR A 5 1.40 -3.44 -9.37
N MET A 6 2.04 -2.54 -8.62
CA MET A 6 1.70 -1.13 -8.69
C MET A 6 2.97 -0.30 -8.73
N THR A 7 2.96 0.75 -9.54
CA THR A 7 4.04 1.72 -9.61
C THR A 7 3.49 3.07 -9.20
N LEU A 8 4.16 3.74 -8.27
CA LEU A 8 3.81 5.09 -7.86
C LEU A 8 4.95 6.03 -8.23
N THR A 9 4.59 7.24 -8.64
CA THR A 9 5.54 8.32 -8.84
C THR A 9 5.41 9.31 -7.70
N GLU A 10 6.32 10.26 -7.62
CA GLU A 10 6.38 11.24 -6.55
C GLU A 10 5.01 11.80 -6.17
N GLY A 11 4.71 11.80 -4.88
CA GLY A 11 3.46 12.32 -4.35
C GLY A 11 2.85 11.40 -3.32
N THR A 12 1.69 11.81 -2.80
CA THR A 12 0.91 11.00 -1.85
C THR A 12 -0.57 11.10 -2.20
N PHE A 13 -1.33 10.07 -1.86
CA PHE A 13 -2.78 10.10 -2.00
C PHE A 13 -3.43 9.33 -0.85
N PRO A 14 -4.63 9.75 -0.41
CA PRO A 14 -5.33 9.06 0.66
C PRO A 14 -6.06 7.83 0.14
N TRP A 15 -6.18 6.83 1.01
CA TRP A 15 -6.89 5.61 0.67
C TRP A 15 -7.45 4.98 1.94
N THR A 16 -8.70 4.53 1.88
CA THR A 16 -9.32 3.78 2.96
C THR A 16 -9.54 2.35 2.48
N LEU A 17 -9.05 1.39 3.23
CA LEU A 17 -9.12 -0.01 2.83
C LEU A 17 -10.41 -0.66 3.30
N SER A 18 -11.11 -1.30 2.36
CA SER A 18 -12.25 -2.15 2.66
C SER A 18 -11.84 -3.63 2.67
N TYR A 19 -10.55 -3.90 2.73
CA TYR A 19 -9.97 -5.23 2.65
C TYR A 19 -8.62 -5.20 3.37
N ASP A 20 -8.08 -6.39 3.68
CA ASP A 20 -6.72 -6.51 4.19
C ASP A 20 -5.76 -6.47 3.02
N GLU A 21 -4.61 -5.82 3.20
CA GLU A 21 -3.63 -5.71 2.13
C GLU A 21 -2.22 -5.91 2.65
N ILE A 22 -1.41 -6.62 1.87
CA ILE A 22 0.02 -6.76 2.09
C ILE A 22 0.72 -6.12 0.90
N GLN A 23 1.76 -5.33 1.16
CA GLN A 23 2.60 -4.76 0.11
C GLN A 23 4.03 -5.28 0.28
N ILE A 24 4.64 -5.68 -0.83
CA ILE A 24 6.03 -6.14 -0.87
C ILE A 24 6.77 -5.21 -1.81
N VAL A 25 7.68 -4.41 -1.27
CA VAL A 25 8.39 -3.40 -2.06
C VAL A 25 9.49 -4.06 -2.88
N LEU A 26 9.44 -3.88 -4.19
CA LEU A 26 10.43 -4.41 -5.11
C LEU A 26 11.53 -3.40 -5.39
N GLU A 27 11.16 -2.12 -5.52
CA GLU A 27 12.11 -1.05 -5.83
C GLU A 27 11.62 0.25 -5.21
N GLY A 28 12.57 1.11 -4.80
CA GLY A 28 12.26 2.42 -4.25
C GLY A 28 11.80 2.34 -2.81
N GLU A 29 11.02 3.33 -2.39
CA GLU A 29 10.48 3.41 -1.03
C GLU A 29 8.99 3.67 -1.10
N LEU A 30 8.21 2.89 -0.35
CA LEU A 30 6.78 3.10 -0.20
C LEU A 30 6.54 3.71 1.18
N HIS A 31 5.92 4.88 1.21
CA HIS A 31 5.60 5.58 2.45
C HIS A 31 4.11 5.40 2.73
N ILE A 32 3.80 4.89 3.93
CA ILE A 32 2.42 4.72 4.36
C ILE A 32 2.19 5.61 5.57
N GLY A 33 1.41 6.67 5.36
CA GLY A 33 1.06 7.60 6.42
C GLY A 33 -0.10 7.07 7.23
N THR A 34 0.05 7.08 8.56
CA THR A 34 -0.97 6.65 9.50
C THR A 34 -1.15 7.75 10.55
N PRO A 35 -2.23 7.68 11.37
CA PRO A 35 -2.39 8.64 12.46
C PRO A 35 -1.23 8.64 13.45
N GLU A 36 -0.49 7.53 13.57
CA GLU A 36 0.66 7.43 14.46
C GLU A 36 1.96 7.87 13.80
N GLY A 37 1.95 8.21 12.51
CA GLY A 37 3.13 8.63 11.79
C GLY A 37 3.29 7.91 10.47
N THR A 38 4.38 8.18 9.77
CA THR A 38 4.65 7.58 8.48
C THR A 38 5.58 6.38 8.65
N LYS A 39 5.20 5.26 8.04
CA LYS A 39 6.04 4.07 7.99
C LYS A 39 6.66 3.99 6.60
N ILE A 40 7.93 3.65 6.55
CA ILE A 40 8.70 3.61 5.31
C ILE A 40 9.11 2.16 5.05
N ALA A 41 8.67 1.63 3.90
CA ALA A 41 9.08 0.31 3.44
C ALA A 41 10.04 0.47 2.28
N LYS A 42 11.17 -0.20 2.36
CA LYS A 42 12.21 -0.17 1.33
C LYS A 42 12.25 -1.50 0.59
N GLN A 43 13.10 -1.58 -0.40
CA GLN A 43 13.25 -2.80 -1.20
C GLN A 43 13.36 -4.03 -0.31
N GLY A 44 12.51 -5.01 -0.55
CA GLY A 44 12.48 -6.26 0.19
C GLY A 44 11.60 -6.23 1.45
N ASP A 45 11.11 -5.07 1.85
CA ASP A 45 10.26 -4.95 3.04
C ASP A 45 8.83 -5.34 2.71
N VAL A 46 8.15 -5.87 3.72
CA VAL A 46 6.75 -6.27 3.62
C VAL A 46 5.94 -5.42 4.60
N MET A 47 4.84 -4.84 4.12
CA MET A 47 3.93 -4.05 4.94
C MET A 47 2.57 -4.74 4.99
N TYR A 48 1.92 -4.67 6.15
CA TYR A 48 0.56 -5.16 6.30
C TYR A 48 -0.34 -4.00 6.72
N VAL A 49 -1.44 -3.83 5.99
CA VAL A 49 -2.43 -2.78 6.29
C VAL A 49 -3.77 -3.47 6.49
N PRO A 50 -4.31 -3.44 7.70
CA PRO A 50 -5.57 -4.12 7.98
C PRO A 50 -6.77 -3.40 7.38
N LYS A 51 -7.82 -4.18 7.13
CA LYS A 51 -9.12 -3.67 6.69
C LYS A 51 -9.59 -2.57 7.64
N GLY A 52 -10.15 -1.52 7.05
CA GLY A 52 -10.68 -0.39 7.82
C GLY A 52 -9.68 0.72 8.06
N SER A 53 -8.42 0.52 7.69
CA SER A 53 -7.40 1.55 7.87
C SER A 53 -7.60 2.69 6.88
N SER A 54 -7.47 3.93 7.39
CA SER A 54 -7.41 5.12 6.55
C SER A 54 -5.98 5.60 6.55
N ILE A 55 -5.33 5.56 5.40
CA ILE A 55 -3.90 5.81 5.27
C ILE A 55 -3.63 6.71 4.09
N THR A 56 -2.37 7.11 3.93
CA THR A 56 -1.90 7.70 2.68
C THR A 56 -0.82 6.80 2.11
N PHE A 57 -0.86 6.59 0.80
CA PHE A 57 0.21 5.96 0.06
C PHE A 57 1.05 7.04 -0.59
N GLY A 58 2.36 6.89 -0.59
CA GLY A 58 3.21 7.86 -1.24
C GLY A 58 4.63 7.37 -1.42
N THR A 59 5.42 8.18 -2.11
CA THR A 59 6.83 7.91 -2.32
C THR A 59 7.53 9.26 -2.57
N PRO A 60 8.79 9.42 -2.13
CA PRO A 60 9.52 10.66 -2.39
C PRO A 60 9.95 10.80 -3.85
N SER A 61 10.02 9.70 -4.59
CA SER A 61 10.42 9.75 -6.00
C SER A 61 9.68 8.72 -6.83
N TRP A 62 9.87 7.44 -6.53
CA TRP A 62 9.31 6.37 -7.32
C TRP A 62 9.39 5.06 -6.54
N THR A 63 8.37 4.22 -6.69
CA THR A 63 8.40 2.89 -6.08
C THR A 63 7.57 1.93 -6.91
N ARG A 64 7.98 0.66 -6.88
CA ARG A 64 7.21 -0.45 -7.44
C ARG A 64 7.04 -1.50 -6.37
N PHE A 65 5.82 -1.97 -6.20
CA PHE A 65 5.54 -2.99 -5.20
C PHE A 65 4.47 -3.96 -5.67
N VAL A 66 4.49 -5.15 -5.08
CA VAL A 66 3.42 -6.15 -5.25
C VAL A 66 2.42 -5.90 -4.14
N TYR A 67 1.14 -5.89 -4.48
CA TYR A 67 0.09 -5.86 -3.47
C TYR A 67 -0.68 -7.18 -3.51
N VAL A 68 -1.13 -7.61 -2.33
CA VAL A 68 -1.99 -8.78 -2.17
C VAL A 68 -3.16 -8.36 -1.30
N THR A 69 -4.37 -8.54 -1.79
CA THR A 69 -5.58 -8.13 -1.08
C THR A 69 -6.44 -9.34 -0.72
N PHE A 70 -7.13 -9.24 0.41
CA PHE A 70 -8.05 -10.26 0.86
C PHE A 70 -9.23 -9.59 1.56
N PRO A 71 -10.47 -9.82 1.10
CA PRO A 71 -10.83 -10.70 -0.02
C PRO A 71 -10.51 -10.11 -1.40
N ALA A 72 -10.63 -10.94 -2.44
CA ALA A 72 -10.31 -10.56 -3.81
C ALA A 72 -11.31 -9.57 -4.42
N ASP A 73 -12.51 -9.54 -3.92
CA ASP A 73 -13.60 -8.73 -4.47
C ASP A 73 -13.66 -7.33 -3.88
N TRP A 74 -12.48 -6.75 -3.62
CA TRP A 74 -12.37 -5.42 -3.01
C TRP A 74 -13.12 -4.35 -3.79
N GLU A 75 -13.24 -4.50 -5.12
CA GLU A 75 -13.93 -3.53 -5.95
C GLU A 75 -15.43 -3.46 -5.63
N SER A 76 -16.03 -4.61 -5.37
CA SER A 76 -17.46 -4.65 -5.05
C SER A 76 -17.73 -4.23 -3.61
N GLY A 77 -16.70 -4.13 -2.79
CA GLY A 77 -16.80 -3.63 -1.43
C GLY A 77 -16.82 -2.11 -1.35
N LEU A 78 -16.64 -1.45 -2.46
CA LEU A 78 -16.67 0.02 -2.52
C LEU A 78 -18.11 0.56 -2.66
#